data_bc7a1c64464e464b6f205a47e76ac324
#
_entry.id   bc7a1c64464e464b6f205a47e76ac324
#
_cell.length_a   1.000
_cell.length_b   1.000
_cell.length_c   1.000
_cell.angle_alpha   90.00
_cell.angle_beta   90.00
_cell.angle_gamma   90.00
#
_symmetry.space_group_name_H-M   'P 1'
#
loop_
_entity.id
_entity.type
_entity.pdbx_description
1 polymer ?
#
loop_
_entity_poly.entity_id
_entity_poly.type
_entity_poly.pdbx_seq_one_letter_code
_entity_poly.pdbx_strand_id
1 'polypeptide(L)'
;LRSYSEQNKHFIDFLYWVKSGKHTEHNTQTSNKTCNMYLGAVFRYYQFLALEDVLPMLKVLRVKKVSYFDSMGVNHQNAVNSFKGFFKEEEPNLEEITSEEIQELINACTNDRDRLLIAMMAETGLRLGEILGIHYTEDIDFERRTVRVRYRESNTNLARAKNAEYRMALLS
;
A
#
# COMPACT_ATOMS: atom_id res chain seq x y z
N LEU A 1 -33.65 2.50 14.07
CA LEU A 1 -32.68 2.31 12.98
C LEU A 1 -32.99 3.28 11.85
N ARG A 2 -31.99 4.05 11.40
CA ARG A 2 -32.13 4.96 10.24
C ARG A 2 -32.48 4.18 8.96
N SER A 3 -33.18 4.83 8.04
CA SER A 3 -33.50 4.24 6.74
C SER A 3 -32.22 3.94 5.93
N TYR A 4 -32.32 3.11 4.89
CA TYR A 4 -31.20 2.87 3.96
C TYR A 4 -30.70 4.17 3.32
N SER A 5 -31.63 5.06 2.94
CA SER A 5 -31.28 6.35 2.32
C SER A 5 -30.47 7.24 3.25
N GLU A 6 -30.87 7.34 4.51
CA GLU A 6 -30.12 8.12 5.51
C GLU A 6 -28.73 7.54 5.78
N GLN A 7 -28.63 6.22 5.93
CA GLN A 7 -27.35 5.56 6.10
C GLN A 7 -26.42 5.80 4.90
N ASN A 8 -26.94 5.62 3.69
CA ASN A 8 -26.20 5.85 2.45
C ASN A 8 -25.69 7.29 2.36
N LYS A 9 -26.55 8.27 2.68
CA LYS A 9 -26.17 9.69 2.70
C LYS A 9 -25.00 9.95 3.65
N HIS A 10 -25.02 9.42 4.88
CA HIS A 10 -23.92 9.61 5.84
C HIS A 10 -22.59 9.07 5.34
N PHE A 11 -22.58 7.90 4.68
CA PHE A 11 -21.37 7.37 4.08
C PHE A 11 -20.86 8.22 2.91
N ILE A 12 -21.76 8.74 2.09
CA ILE A 12 -21.41 9.65 0.99
C ILE A 12 -20.88 10.98 1.55
N ASP A 13 -21.55 11.57 2.54
CA ASP A 13 -21.10 12.82 3.18
C ASP A 13 -19.70 12.65 3.82
N PHE A 14 -19.46 11.52 4.50
CA PHE A 14 -18.15 11.17 5.04
C PHE A 14 -17.10 11.10 3.91
N LEU A 15 -17.43 10.45 2.80
CA LEU A 15 -16.52 10.27 1.68
C LEU A 15 -16.12 11.62 1.05
N TYR A 16 -17.08 12.54 0.87
CA TYR A 16 -16.81 13.88 0.36
C TYR A 16 -16.04 14.74 1.37
N TRP A 17 -16.29 14.57 2.67
CA TRP A 17 -15.50 15.20 3.72
C TRP A 17 -14.04 14.75 3.66
N VAL A 18 -13.76 13.45 3.50
CA VAL A 18 -12.42 12.93 3.27
C VAL A 18 -11.84 13.49 1.97
N LYS A 19 -12.61 13.46 0.87
CA LYS A 19 -12.16 13.94 -0.45
C LYS A 19 -11.75 15.40 -0.44
N SER A 20 -12.47 16.25 0.29
CA SER A 20 -12.17 17.67 0.42
C SER A 20 -10.92 17.98 1.27
N GLY A 21 -10.30 16.97 1.90
CA GLY A 21 -9.15 17.15 2.78
C GLY A 21 -9.46 17.74 4.16
N LYS A 22 -10.72 18.03 4.48
CA LYS A 22 -11.14 18.62 5.76
C LYS A 22 -10.82 17.77 6.99
N HIS A 23 -10.45 16.51 6.81
CA HIS A 23 -10.00 15.60 7.86
C HIS A 23 -8.52 15.75 8.20
N THR A 24 -7.77 16.58 7.46
CA THR A 24 -6.35 16.86 7.68
C THR A 24 -6.14 18.33 8.03
N GLU A 25 -5.08 18.62 8.76
CA GLU A 25 -4.74 20.01 9.15
C GLU A 25 -4.45 20.90 7.93
N HIS A 26 -3.94 20.31 6.85
CA HIS A 26 -3.54 21.06 5.65
C HIS A 26 -4.64 21.21 4.60
N ASN A 27 -5.84 20.68 4.84
CA ASN A 27 -6.97 20.69 3.89
C ASN A 27 -6.58 20.27 2.45
N THR A 28 -5.61 19.38 2.31
CA THR A 28 -5.14 18.90 1.01
C THR A 28 -6.13 17.90 0.42
N GLN A 29 -6.53 18.11 -0.81
CA GLN A 29 -7.46 17.22 -1.51
C GLN A 29 -6.91 15.79 -1.54
N THR A 30 -7.72 14.85 -1.10
CA THR A 30 -7.34 13.44 -0.98
C THR A 30 -7.54 12.70 -2.31
N SER A 31 -6.61 11.81 -2.67
CA SER A 31 -6.73 10.99 -3.88
C SER A 31 -7.95 10.05 -3.84
N ASN A 32 -8.48 9.69 -5.00
CA ASN A 32 -9.61 8.76 -5.10
C ASN A 32 -9.31 7.40 -4.46
N LYS A 33 -8.09 6.91 -4.66
CA LYS A 33 -7.60 5.65 -4.07
C LYS A 33 -7.61 5.71 -2.54
N THR A 34 -7.11 6.78 -1.95
CA THR A 34 -7.11 6.98 -0.49
C THR A 34 -8.53 7.10 0.06
N CYS A 35 -9.42 7.81 -0.63
CA CYS A 35 -10.84 7.89 -0.25
C CYS A 35 -11.50 6.51 -0.23
N ASN A 36 -11.31 5.71 -1.27
CA ASN A 36 -11.82 4.34 -1.35
C ASN A 36 -11.26 3.45 -0.23
N MET A 37 -9.99 3.62 0.12
CA MET A 37 -9.33 2.90 1.21
C MET A 37 -9.95 3.24 2.57
N TYR A 38 -10.17 4.52 2.86
CA TYR A 38 -10.80 4.96 4.11
C TYR A 38 -12.22 4.45 4.24
N LEU A 39 -13.00 4.53 3.15
CA LEU A 39 -14.34 3.99 3.12
C LEU A 39 -14.36 2.47 3.39
N GLY A 40 -13.42 1.75 2.77
CA GLY A 40 -13.26 0.31 3.00
C GLY A 40 -12.87 -0.04 4.45
N ALA A 41 -12.07 0.79 5.11
CA ALA A 41 -11.71 0.62 6.51
C ALA A 41 -12.92 0.84 7.43
N VAL A 42 -13.69 1.91 7.18
CA VAL A 42 -14.92 2.21 7.92
C VAL A 42 -15.95 1.08 7.78
N PHE A 43 -16.13 0.54 6.58
CA PHE A 43 -17.02 -0.60 6.39
C PHE A 43 -16.59 -1.85 7.14
N ARG A 44 -15.32 -2.19 7.14
CA ARG A 44 -14.79 -3.33 7.90
C ARG A 44 -15.02 -3.17 9.40
N TYR A 45 -14.85 -1.95 9.91
CA TYR A 45 -15.11 -1.65 11.32
C TYR A 45 -16.59 -1.86 11.69
N TYR A 46 -17.52 -1.35 10.89
CA TYR A 46 -18.95 -1.56 11.13
C TYR A 46 -19.38 -3.02 10.94
N GLN A 47 -18.77 -3.76 10.02
CA GLN A 47 -18.99 -5.20 9.88
C GLN A 47 -18.53 -5.96 11.12
N PHE A 48 -17.36 -5.62 11.66
CA PHE A 48 -16.85 -6.19 12.89
C PHE A 48 -17.81 -5.92 14.05
N LEU A 49 -18.25 -4.69 14.26
CA LEU A 49 -19.22 -4.36 15.32
C LEU A 49 -20.55 -5.10 15.18
N ALA A 50 -20.97 -5.39 13.96
CA ALA A 50 -22.18 -6.17 13.72
C ALA A 50 -21.98 -7.67 14.01
N LEU A 51 -20.79 -8.21 13.76
CA LEU A 51 -20.45 -9.60 14.09
C LEU A 51 -20.30 -9.82 15.60
N GLU A 52 -19.84 -8.81 16.33
CA GLU A 52 -19.74 -8.82 17.79
C GLU A 52 -21.06 -8.46 18.51
N ASP A 53 -22.16 -8.38 17.80
CA ASP A 53 -23.48 -7.99 18.31
C ASP A 53 -23.54 -6.64 19.05
N VAL A 54 -22.52 -5.78 18.84
CA VAL A 54 -22.45 -4.43 19.44
C VAL A 54 -23.42 -3.48 18.73
N LEU A 55 -23.55 -3.62 17.42
CA LEU A 55 -24.47 -2.82 16.59
C LEU A 55 -25.22 -3.71 15.61
N PRO A 56 -26.48 -3.34 15.25
CA PRO A 56 -27.19 -4.07 14.21
C PRO A 56 -26.51 -3.86 12.86
N MET A 57 -26.56 -4.89 12.00
CA MET A 57 -26.01 -4.82 10.65
C MET A 57 -26.61 -3.63 9.87
N LEU A 58 -25.73 -2.78 9.36
CA LEU A 58 -26.15 -1.64 8.55
C LEU A 58 -26.60 -2.10 7.17
N LYS A 59 -27.70 -1.52 6.68
CA LYS A 59 -28.27 -1.87 5.35
C LYS A 59 -27.34 -1.54 4.19
N VAL A 60 -26.45 -0.56 4.36
CA VAL A 60 -25.46 -0.14 3.36
C VAL A 60 -24.26 -1.09 3.23
N LEU A 61 -24.04 -1.97 4.21
CA LEU A 61 -22.96 -2.98 4.19
C LEU A 61 -23.32 -4.21 3.33
N ARG A 62 -24.13 -4.03 2.30
CA ARG A 62 -24.52 -5.12 1.42
C ARG A 62 -23.35 -5.61 0.59
N VAL A 63 -23.29 -6.92 0.46
CA VAL A 63 -22.36 -7.61 -0.42
C VAL A 63 -23.03 -7.84 -1.77
N LYS A 64 -22.42 -7.35 -2.85
CA LYS A 64 -22.82 -7.65 -4.22
C LYS A 64 -21.98 -8.82 -4.73
N LYS A 65 -22.62 -9.75 -5.42
CA LYS A 65 -21.88 -10.75 -6.22
C LYS A 65 -21.55 -10.13 -7.56
N VAL A 66 -20.27 -10.08 -7.89
CA VAL A 66 -19.79 -9.60 -9.19
C VAL A 66 -19.20 -10.80 -9.91
N SER A 67 -19.74 -11.11 -11.10
CA SER A 67 -19.22 -12.15 -11.96
C SER A 67 -18.18 -11.56 -12.91
N TYR A 68 -17.07 -12.26 -13.11
CA TYR A 68 -16.08 -11.94 -14.13
C TYR A 68 -15.55 -13.20 -14.77
N PHE A 69 -15.14 -13.10 -16.03
CA PHE A 69 -14.49 -14.18 -16.74
C PHE A 69 -12.97 -14.02 -16.64
N ASP A 70 -12.26 -15.10 -16.37
CA ASP A 70 -10.81 -15.11 -16.47
C ASP A 70 -10.35 -15.22 -17.93
N SER A 71 -9.03 -15.23 -18.14
CA SER A 71 -8.41 -15.36 -19.47
C SER A 71 -8.71 -16.69 -20.15
N MET A 72 -9.19 -17.68 -19.41
CA MET A 72 -9.60 -19.01 -19.91
C MET A 72 -11.11 -19.10 -20.16
N GLY A 73 -11.86 -18.02 -19.97
CA GLY A 73 -13.32 -17.98 -20.15
C GLY A 73 -14.12 -18.61 -19.01
N VAL A 74 -13.50 -18.91 -17.87
CA VAL A 74 -14.20 -19.46 -16.70
C VAL A 74 -14.87 -18.32 -15.94
N ASN A 75 -16.17 -18.51 -15.61
CA ASN A 75 -16.93 -17.52 -14.85
C ASN A 75 -16.64 -17.67 -13.34
N HIS A 76 -16.10 -16.62 -12.75
CA HIS A 76 -15.88 -16.49 -11.31
C HIS A 76 -16.84 -15.52 -10.68
N GLN A 77 -17.25 -15.79 -9.44
CA GLN A 77 -18.10 -14.88 -8.66
C GLN A 77 -17.35 -14.45 -7.39
N ASN A 78 -17.15 -13.14 -7.28
CA ASN A 78 -16.60 -12.55 -6.06
C ASN A 78 -17.66 -11.75 -5.31
N ALA A 79 -17.62 -11.89 -3.99
CA ALA A 79 -18.39 -11.05 -3.11
C ALA A 79 -17.69 -9.69 -2.95
N VAL A 80 -18.31 -8.61 -3.37
CA VAL A 80 -17.75 -7.25 -3.30
C VAL A 80 -18.64 -6.36 -2.47
N ASN A 81 -18.03 -5.54 -1.62
CA ASN A 81 -18.72 -4.49 -0.89
C ASN A 81 -19.41 -3.54 -1.90
N SER A 82 -20.64 -3.11 -1.61
CA SER A 82 -21.44 -2.25 -2.49
C SER A 82 -20.80 -0.90 -2.81
N PHE A 83 -19.89 -0.43 -1.97
CA PHE A 83 -19.14 0.83 -2.14
C PHE A 83 -17.69 0.64 -2.60
N LYS A 84 -17.26 -0.59 -2.92
CA LYS A 84 -15.91 -0.82 -3.45
C LYS A 84 -15.75 -0.05 -4.76
N GLY A 85 -14.70 0.79 -4.83
CA GLY A 85 -14.42 1.59 -6.02
C GLY A 85 -15.47 2.69 -6.27
N PHE A 86 -15.98 3.32 -5.23
CA PHE A 86 -16.93 4.40 -5.35
C PHE A 86 -16.40 5.56 -6.22
N PHE A 87 -15.16 5.97 -5.99
CA PHE A 87 -14.45 6.83 -6.91
C PHE A 87 -13.65 6.00 -7.90
N LYS A 88 -13.66 6.39 -9.17
CA LYS A 88 -12.76 5.82 -10.18
C LYS A 88 -11.33 6.16 -9.78
N GLU A 89 -10.52 5.14 -9.58
CA GLU A 89 -9.09 5.31 -9.29
C GLU A 89 -8.35 5.63 -10.59
N GLU A 90 -7.47 6.62 -10.52
CA GLU A 90 -6.54 6.92 -11.61
C GLU A 90 -5.39 5.93 -11.54
N GLU A 91 -5.01 5.38 -12.66
CA GLU A 91 -3.80 4.58 -12.75
C GLU A 91 -2.60 5.53 -12.52
N PRO A 92 -1.67 5.17 -11.63
CA PRO A 92 -0.49 5.99 -11.41
C PRO A 92 0.30 6.03 -12.73
N ASN A 93 0.61 7.23 -13.19
CA ASN A 93 1.59 7.39 -14.24
C ASN A 93 2.96 7.03 -13.63
N LEU A 94 3.44 5.83 -13.94
CA LEU A 94 4.75 5.39 -13.48
C LEU A 94 5.77 5.96 -14.47
N GLU A 95 6.48 6.98 -14.06
CA GLU A 95 7.66 7.46 -14.76
C GLU A 95 8.83 6.55 -14.40
N GLU A 96 9.43 5.94 -15.41
CA GLU A 96 10.65 5.16 -15.23
C GLU A 96 11.83 6.13 -15.13
N ILE A 97 12.63 5.95 -14.08
CA ILE A 97 13.85 6.72 -13.91
C ILE A 97 14.93 6.12 -14.80
N THR A 98 15.63 6.96 -15.57
CA THR A 98 16.71 6.53 -16.46
C THR A 98 18.01 6.27 -15.72
N SER A 99 18.94 5.57 -16.38
CA SER A 99 20.27 5.32 -15.80
C SER A 99 21.08 6.60 -15.58
N GLU A 100 20.89 7.58 -16.47
CA GLU A 100 21.51 8.91 -16.37
C GLU A 100 20.99 9.66 -15.15
N GLU A 101 19.69 9.68 -14.93
CA GLU A 101 19.07 10.32 -13.74
C GLU A 101 19.51 9.65 -12.44
N ILE A 102 19.64 8.31 -12.42
CA ILE A 102 20.20 7.59 -11.27
C ILE A 102 21.63 8.04 -10.98
N GLN A 103 22.46 8.16 -12.01
CA GLN A 103 23.83 8.62 -11.86
C GLN A 103 23.92 10.07 -11.38
N GLU A 104 23.03 10.94 -11.86
CA GLU A 104 22.92 12.32 -11.37
C GLU A 104 22.55 12.36 -9.89
N LEU A 105 21.59 11.53 -9.46
CA LEU A 105 21.21 11.42 -8.04
C LEU A 105 22.39 10.95 -7.18
N ILE A 106 23.12 9.93 -7.62
CA ILE A 106 24.31 9.42 -6.92
C ILE A 106 25.37 10.51 -6.79
N ASN A 107 25.62 11.27 -7.86
CA ASN A 107 26.59 12.35 -7.87
C ASN A 107 26.18 13.55 -6.98
N ALA A 108 24.88 13.80 -6.85
CA ALA A 108 24.35 14.86 -5.99
C ALA A 108 24.41 14.51 -4.49
N CYS A 109 24.61 13.24 -4.14
CA CYS A 109 24.73 12.84 -2.75
C CYS A 109 25.99 13.38 -2.09
N THR A 110 25.85 13.96 -0.90
CA THR A 110 26.94 14.57 -0.13
C THR A 110 27.70 13.57 0.75
N ASN A 111 27.18 12.35 0.91
CA ASN A 111 27.77 11.30 1.75
C ASN A 111 27.65 9.91 1.12
N ASP A 112 28.53 9.01 1.52
CA ASP A 112 28.64 7.66 0.93
C ASP A 112 27.48 6.75 1.32
N ARG A 113 26.85 6.98 2.47
CA ARG A 113 25.68 6.22 2.90
C ARG A 113 24.52 6.40 1.91
N ASP A 114 24.23 7.64 1.53
CA ASP A 114 23.12 7.95 0.63
C ASP A 114 23.44 7.49 -0.80
N ARG A 115 24.70 7.61 -1.22
CA ARG A 115 25.18 7.04 -2.50
C ARG A 115 24.95 5.54 -2.56
N LEU A 116 25.41 4.81 -1.53
CA LEU A 116 25.24 3.36 -1.45
C LEU A 116 23.75 2.97 -1.45
N LEU A 117 22.93 3.71 -0.72
CA LEU A 117 21.49 3.45 -0.64
C LEU A 117 20.83 3.55 -2.01
N ILE A 118 21.07 4.65 -2.75
CA ILE A 118 20.51 4.85 -4.09
C ILE A 118 21.05 3.80 -5.06
N ALA A 119 22.35 3.53 -5.05
CA ALA A 119 22.94 2.52 -5.92
C ALA A 119 22.35 1.12 -5.67
N MET A 120 22.22 0.71 -4.41
CA MET A 120 21.62 -0.57 -4.06
C MET A 120 20.13 -0.65 -4.46
N MET A 121 19.37 0.43 -4.29
CA MET A 121 17.96 0.45 -4.73
C MET A 121 17.85 0.31 -6.25
N ALA A 122 18.68 1.04 -6.99
CA ALA A 122 18.65 1.02 -8.45
C ALA A 122 19.08 -0.34 -9.02
N GLU A 123 20.11 -0.95 -8.45
CA GLU A 123 20.66 -2.20 -8.94
C GLU A 123 19.82 -3.43 -8.57
N THR A 124 19.34 -3.47 -7.33
CA THR A 124 18.70 -4.68 -6.79
C THR A 124 17.17 -4.65 -6.80
N GLY A 125 16.56 -3.49 -6.96
CA GLY A 125 15.11 -3.29 -6.79
C GLY A 125 14.61 -3.58 -5.37
N LEU A 126 15.48 -3.62 -4.38
CA LEU A 126 15.11 -3.80 -2.98
C LEU A 126 14.40 -2.55 -2.44
N ARG A 127 13.45 -2.77 -1.54
CA ARG A 127 12.75 -1.68 -0.87
C ARG A 127 13.68 -1.00 0.14
N LEU A 128 13.46 0.30 0.37
CA LEU A 128 14.25 1.07 1.34
C LEU A 128 14.37 0.37 2.71
N GLY A 129 13.26 -0.13 3.27
CA GLY A 129 13.27 -0.83 4.55
C GLY A 129 14.04 -2.16 4.52
N GLU A 130 14.14 -2.81 3.37
CA GLU A 130 14.92 -4.02 3.18
C GLU A 130 16.42 -3.70 3.19
N ILE A 131 16.84 -2.67 2.46
CA ILE A 131 18.25 -2.23 2.41
C ILE A 131 18.72 -1.73 3.77
N LEU A 132 17.92 -0.90 4.44
CA LEU A 132 18.25 -0.41 5.78
C LEU A 132 18.31 -1.52 6.85
N GLY A 133 17.70 -2.67 6.60
CA GLY A 133 17.74 -3.84 7.47
C GLY A 133 18.89 -4.80 7.20
N ILE A 134 19.74 -4.53 6.21
CA ILE A 134 20.89 -5.38 5.87
C ILE A 134 21.98 -5.23 6.92
N HIS A 135 22.48 -6.35 7.41
CA HIS A 135 23.68 -6.42 8.22
C HIS A 135 24.86 -6.73 7.31
N TYR A 136 25.80 -5.80 7.24
CA TYR A 136 26.96 -5.86 6.38
C TYR A 136 27.75 -7.19 6.48
N THR A 137 27.95 -7.69 7.69
CA THR A 137 28.75 -8.91 7.92
C THR A 137 28.00 -10.23 7.70
N GLU A 138 26.68 -10.21 7.75
CA GLU A 138 25.86 -11.43 7.73
C GLU A 138 25.09 -11.62 6.44
N ASP A 139 24.73 -10.52 5.77
CA ASP A 139 23.79 -10.54 4.68
C ASP A 139 24.43 -10.26 3.32
N ILE A 140 25.68 -9.74 3.29
CA ILE A 140 26.41 -9.48 2.05
C ILE A 140 27.48 -10.55 1.86
N ASP A 141 27.40 -11.24 0.74
CA ASP A 141 28.42 -12.17 0.28
C ASP A 141 29.16 -11.52 -0.90
N PHE A 142 30.36 -11.00 -0.62
CA PHE A 142 31.16 -10.29 -1.61
C PHE A 142 31.76 -11.23 -2.67
N GLU A 143 32.02 -12.50 -2.33
CA GLU A 143 32.52 -13.47 -3.29
C GLU A 143 31.47 -13.86 -4.32
N ARG A 144 30.24 -14.07 -3.85
CA ARG A 144 29.09 -14.41 -4.68
C ARG A 144 28.35 -13.20 -5.23
N ARG A 145 28.74 -12.00 -4.79
CA ARG A 145 28.04 -10.76 -5.13
C ARG A 145 26.54 -10.83 -4.86
N THR A 146 26.16 -11.27 -3.68
CA THR A 146 24.76 -11.41 -3.29
C THR A 146 24.43 -10.69 -2.01
N VAL A 147 23.23 -10.16 -1.95
CA VAL A 147 22.64 -9.56 -0.75
C VAL A 147 21.42 -10.36 -0.34
N ARG A 148 21.35 -10.75 0.94
CA ARG A 148 20.23 -11.47 1.52
C ARG A 148 19.35 -10.52 2.34
N VAL A 149 18.08 -10.47 2.01
CA VAL A 149 17.07 -9.77 2.83
C VAL A 149 16.54 -10.75 3.87
N ARG A 150 16.66 -10.40 5.15
CA ARG A 150 16.15 -11.19 6.27
C ARG A 150 15.20 -10.35 7.10
N TYR A 151 14.11 -10.96 7.55
CA TYR A 151 13.26 -10.34 8.55
C TYR A 151 13.95 -10.40 9.91
N ARG A 152 14.04 -9.24 10.58
CA ARG A 152 14.52 -9.10 11.95
C ARG A 152 13.56 -8.23 12.74
N GLU A 153 13.12 -8.71 13.89
CA GLU A 153 12.18 -7.97 14.75
C GLU A 153 12.84 -6.77 15.44
N SER A 154 14.13 -6.87 15.73
CA SER A 154 14.87 -5.92 16.56
C SER A 154 16.08 -5.31 15.84
N ASN A 155 15.86 -4.63 14.71
CA ASN A 155 16.91 -3.80 14.13
C ASN A 155 17.09 -2.52 14.95
N THR A 156 18.33 -2.14 15.22
CA THR A 156 18.66 -0.93 15.99
C THR A 156 18.12 0.36 15.34
N ASN A 157 17.97 0.37 14.02
CA ASN A 157 17.43 1.47 13.24
C ASN A 157 15.92 1.33 12.95
N LEU A 158 15.22 0.38 13.58
CA LEU A 158 13.81 0.07 13.39
C LEU A 158 13.42 -0.33 11.95
N ALA A 159 14.39 -0.60 11.07
CA ALA A 159 14.10 -1.05 9.71
C ALA A 159 13.48 -2.46 9.72
N ARG A 160 12.46 -2.65 8.89
CA ARG A 160 11.75 -3.94 8.77
C ARG A 160 11.54 -4.30 7.31
N ALA A 161 11.81 -5.57 6.98
CA ALA A 161 11.38 -6.14 5.72
C ALA A 161 9.85 -6.29 5.73
N LYS A 162 9.16 -5.72 4.74
CA LYS A 162 7.71 -5.82 4.63
C LYS A 162 7.32 -7.28 4.36
N ASN A 163 6.30 -7.77 5.06
CA ASN A 163 5.75 -9.12 4.95
C ASN A 163 6.69 -10.25 5.41
N ALA A 164 7.76 -9.98 6.14
CA ALA A 164 8.72 -10.98 6.62
C ALA A 164 9.28 -11.90 5.50
N GLU A 165 9.36 -11.39 4.27
CA GLU A 165 9.84 -12.15 3.12
C GLU A 165 11.37 -12.22 3.13
N TYR A 166 11.88 -13.45 2.95
CA TYR A 166 13.29 -13.69 2.67
C TYR A 166 13.52 -13.68 1.18
N ARG A 167 14.47 -12.88 0.73
CA ARG A 167 14.85 -12.88 -0.69
C ARG A 167 16.33 -12.54 -0.85
N MET A 168 16.87 -12.86 -2.01
CA MET A 168 18.24 -12.61 -2.37
C MET A 168 18.28 -11.79 -3.65
N ALA A 169 19.17 -10.80 -3.69
CA ALA A 169 19.48 -10.01 -4.87
C ALA A 169 20.93 -10.18 -5.27
N LEU A 170 21.21 -10.05 -6.56
CA LEU A 170 22.56 -10.03 -7.10
C LEU A 170 23.07 -8.58 -7.12
N LEU A 171 24.38 -8.43 -6.91
CA LEU A 171 25.13 -7.18 -7.11
C LEU A 171 25.98 -7.33 -8.37
N SER A 172 25.98 -6.31 -9.23
CA SER A 172 26.81 -6.30 -10.46
C SER A 172 28.31 -6.10 -10.20
#